data_0fe524d997451b78c984c4bb6d877331
#
_entry.id   0fe524d997451b78c984c4bb6d877331
#
_cell.length_a   1.000
_cell.length_b   1.000
_cell.length_c   1.000
_cell.angle_alpha   90.00
_cell.angle_beta   90.00
_cell.angle_gamma   90.00
#
_symmetry.space_group_name_H-M   'P 1'
#
loop_
_entity.id
_entity.type
_entity.pdbx_description
1 polymer ?
#
loop_
_entity_poly.entity_id
_entity_poly.type
_entity_poly.pdbx_seq_one_letter_code
_entity_poly.pdbx_strand_id
1 'polypeptide(L)'
;VLDATRGAPASGVEVTLSSAGAELASARTDDDGRISEFQVPALEPGTYTLTFATGEYFARRHTETFYPEVTVTFRVGGAGKVHVPLLLSPFSYSTYRGS
;
A
#
# COMPACT_ATOMS: atom_id res chain seq x y z
N VAL A 1 2.94 -5.59 0.72
CA VAL A 1 3.94 -5.05 -0.19
C VAL A 1 5.09 -6.03 -0.32
N LEU A 2 5.42 -6.37 -1.55
CA LEU A 2 6.57 -7.22 -1.85
C LEU A 2 7.66 -6.37 -2.47
N ASP A 3 8.86 -6.43 -1.91
CA ASP A 3 10.05 -5.82 -2.51
C ASP A 3 10.57 -6.80 -3.55
N ALA A 4 10.25 -6.56 -4.82
CA ALA A 4 10.58 -7.46 -5.91
C ALA A 4 12.09 -7.51 -6.20
N THR A 5 12.84 -6.48 -5.82
CA THR A 5 14.29 -6.47 -5.98
C THR A 5 14.96 -7.50 -5.07
N ARG A 6 14.41 -7.65 -3.87
CA ARG A 6 14.95 -8.60 -2.88
C ARG A 6 14.22 -9.94 -2.91
N GLY A 7 13.04 -10.01 -3.55
CA GLY A 7 12.19 -11.18 -3.47
C GLY A 7 11.66 -11.44 -2.07
N ALA A 8 11.44 -10.38 -1.29
CA ALA A 8 11.08 -10.47 0.11
C ALA A 8 10.03 -9.43 0.49
N PRO A 9 9.28 -9.65 1.58
CA PRO A 9 8.32 -8.66 2.03
C PRO A 9 8.97 -7.32 2.35
N ALA A 10 8.27 -6.23 2.06
CA ALA A 10 8.70 -4.89 2.42
C ALA A 10 8.03 -4.48 3.72
N SER A 11 8.78 -4.49 4.82
CA SER A 11 8.26 -4.12 6.13
C SER A 11 8.49 -2.64 6.43
N GLY A 12 7.63 -2.07 7.26
CA GLY A 12 7.76 -0.70 7.70
C GLY A 12 7.37 0.35 6.67
N VAL A 13 6.65 -0.03 5.62
CA VAL A 13 6.15 0.91 4.62
C VAL A 13 4.89 1.57 5.18
N GLU A 14 4.89 2.89 5.28
CA GLU A 14 3.70 3.61 5.71
C GLU A 14 2.69 3.63 4.58
N VAL A 15 1.45 3.26 4.91
CA VAL A 15 0.35 3.21 3.95
C VAL A 15 -0.82 4.00 4.52
N THR A 16 -1.33 4.93 3.73
CA THR A 16 -2.45 5.79 4.12
C THR A 16 -3.66 5.44 3.28
N LEU A 17 -4.78 5.19 3.95
CA LEU A 17 -6.08 4.95 3.32
C LEU A 17 -6.86 6.25 3.31
N SER A 18 -7.35 6.64 2.14
CA SER A 18 -8.08 7.90 1.96
C SER A 18 -9.34 7.69 1.12
N SER A 19 -10.29 8.61 1.27
CA SER A 19 -11.48 8.68 0.44
C SER A 19 -11.83 10.15 0.21
N ALA A 20 -12.10 10.52 -1.04
CA ALA A 20 -12.48 11.89 -1.41
C ALA A 20 -11.48 12.95 -0.88
N GLY A 21 -10.19 12.61 -0.90
CA GLY A 21 -9.14 13.51 -0.45
C GLY A 21 -8.95 13.58 1.06
N ALA A 22 -9.75 12.85 1.83
CA ALA A 22 -9.65 12.84 3.29
C ALA A 22 -8.97 11.55 3.77
N GLU A 23 -7.97 11.68 4.62
CA GLU A 23 -7.32 10.53 5.23
C GLU A 23 -8.27 9.85 6.22
N LEU A 24 -8.42 8.54 6.08
CA LEU A 24 -9.25 7.73 6.96
C LEU A 24 -8.41 7.00 8.01
N ALA A 25 -7.24 6.52 7.62
CA ALA A 25 -6.36 5.78 8.51
C ALA A 25 -4.98 5.67 7.89
N SER A 26 -3.97 5.38 8.73
CA SER A 26 -2.65 5.01 8.22
C SER A 26 -2.09 3.93 9.13
N ALA A 27 -1.19 3.12 8.57
CA ALA A 27 -0.52 2.05 9.28
C ALA A 27 0.79 1.73 8.55
N ARG A 28 1.64 0.93 9.18
CA ARG A 28 2.88 0.46 8.55
C ARG A 28 2.78 -1.04 8.30
N THR A 29 3.37 -1.49 7.20
CA THR A 29 3.43 -2.92 6.91
C THR A 29 4.25 -3.63 7.98
N ASP A 30 3.83 -4.85 8.29
CA ASP A 30 4.52 -5.72 9.26
C ASP A 30 5.67 -6.48 8.58
N ASP A 31 6.25 -7.45 9.28
CA ASP A 31 7.37 -8.24 8.76
C ASP A 31 7.00 -9.10 7.55
N ASP A 32 5.72 -9.35 7.35
CA ASP A 32 5.23 -10.04 6.17
C ASP A 32 4.85 -9.07 5.04
N GLY A 33 5.13 -7.79 5.22
CA GLY A 33 4.80 -6.77 4.23
C GLY A 33 3.31 -6.47 4.16
N ARG A 34 2.58 -6.75 5.22
CA ARG A 34 1.12 -6.66 5.23
C ARG A 34 0.62 -5.70 6.29
N ILE A 35 -0.55 -5.14 6.01
CA ILE A 35 -1.37 -4.49 7.01
C ILE A 35 -2.62 -5.33 7.08
N SER A 36 -2.75 -6.12 8.15
CA SER A 36 -3.88 -7.03 8.28
C SER A 36 -5.19 -6.28 8.46
N GLU A 37 -5.14 -5.08 9.05
CA GLU A 37 -6.34 -4.33 9.33
C GLU A 37 -6.01 -2.86 9.60
N PHE A 38 -6.75 -1.96 8.96
CA PHE A 38 -6.74 -0.54 9.34
C PHE A 38 -7.75 -0.31 10.45
N GLN A 39 -7.46 0.62 11.33
CA GLN A 39 -8.34 0.97 12.46
C GLN A 39 -9.48 1.87 11.98
N VAL A 40 -10.36 1.33 11.17
CA VAL A 40 -11.53 2.04 10.64
C VAL A 40 -12.74 1.13 10.66
N PRO A 41 -13.97 1.68 10.67
CA PRO A 41 -15.17 0.88 10.45
C PRO A 41 -15.12 0.19 9.09
N ALA A 42 -15.95 -0.82 8.88
CA ALA A 42 -16.06 -1.48 7.59
C ALA A 42 -16.29 -0.45 6.49
N LEU A 43 -15.57 -0.58 5.38
CA LEU A 43 -15.68 0.36 4.28
C LEU A 43 -17.00 0.18 3.54
N GLU A 44 -17.69 1.29 3.31
CA GLU A 44 -18.88 1.32 2.47
C GLU A 44 -18.49 1.24 0.99
N PRO A 45 -19.41 0.80 0.11
CA PRO A 45 -19.14 0.84 -1.33
C PRO A 45 -18.71 2.23 -1.77
N GLY A 46 -17.69 2.30 -2.59
CA GLY A 46 -17.16 3.57 -3.05
C GLY A 46 -15.72 3.45 -3.55
N THR A 47 -15.15 4.60 -3.82
CA THR A 47 -13.78 4.70 -4.33
C THR A 47 -12.84 5.15 -3.22
N TYR A 48 -11.74 4.43 -3.08
CA TYR A 48 -10.74 4.67 -2.04
C TYR A 48 -9.35 4.71 -2.65
N THR A 49 -8.41 5.28 -1.91
CA THR A 49 -7.04 5.42 -2.36
C THR A 49 -6.08 4.95 -1.27
N LEU A 50 -5.10 4.15 -1.66
CA LEU A 50 -3.96 3.78 -0.81
C LEU A 50 -2.74 4.53 -1.31
N THR A 51 -2.04 5.21 -0.41
CA THR A 51 -0.78 5.87 -0.70
C THR A 51 0.33 5.20 0.08
N PHE A 52 1.30 4.67 -0.64
CA PHE A 52 2.43 3.94 -0.07
C PHE A 52 3.65 4.84 -0.07
N ALA A 53 4.25 5.06 1.09
CA ALA A 53 5.45 5.90 1.22
C ALA A 53 6.70 5.11 0.80
N THR A 54 6.76 4.78 -0.48
CA THR A 54 7.81 3.92 -1.03
C THR A 54 9.17 4.61 -1.07
N GLY A 55 9.21 5.92 -1.30
CA GLY A 55 10.46 6.68 -1.27
C GLY A 55 11.14 6.62 0.08
N GLU A 56 10.38 6.74 1.16
CA GLU A 56 10.90 6.61 2.51
C GLU A 56 11.47 5.21 2.76
N TYR A 57 10.77 4.17 2.29
CA TYR A 57 11.23 2.79 2.42
C TYR A 57 12.60 2.61 1.75
N PHE A 58 12.75 3.06 0.50
CA PHE A 58 14.00 2.94 -0.21
C PHE A 58 15.10 3.82 0.36
N ALA A 59 14.74 5.02 0.86
CA ALA A 59 15.73 5.91 1.47
C ALA A 59 16.38 5.27 2.70
N ARG A 60 15.60 4.57 3.52
CA ARG A 60 16.15 3.84 4.67
C ARG A 60 17.07 2.69 4.26
N ARG A 61 16.96 2.22 3.04
CA ARG A 61 17.81 1.16 2.47
C ARG A 61 18.90 1.73 1.58
N HIS A 62 19.10 3.05 1.58
CA HIS A 62 20.09 3.74 0.76
C HIS A 62 19.96 3.39 -0.72
N THR A 63 18.74 3.26 -1.20
CA THR A 63 18.44 2.86 -2.57
C THR A 63 17.70 4.00 -3.27
N GLU A 64 18.23 4.41 -4.43
CA GLU A 64 17.56 5.41 -5.26
C GLU A 64 16.29 4.83 -5.86
N THR A 65 15.23 5.63 -5.91
CA THR A 65 13.97 5.24 -6.54
C THR A 65 13.45 6.37 -7.40
N PHE A 66 12.76 6.02 -8.49
CA PHE A 66 12.11 6.99 -9.34
C PHE A 66 10.78 7.48 -8.77
N TYR A 67 10.11 6.63 -7.98
CA TYR A 67 8.77 6.91 -7.45
C TYR A 67 8.86 7.25 -5.97
N PRO A 68 8.69 8.54 -5.59
CA PRO A 68 8.75 8.92 -4.17
C PRO A 68 7.58 8.35 -3.36
N GLU A 69 6.49 8.05 -4.03
CA GLU A 69 5.34 7.39 -3.43
C GLU A 69 4.55 6.67 -4.52
N VAL A 70 3.72 5.74 -4.13
CA VAL A 70 2.83 5.03 -5.04
C VAL A 70 1.41 5.20 -4.52
N THR A 71 0.52 5.61 -5.41
CA THR A 71 -0.89 5.82 -5.09
C THR A 71 -1.74 4.88 -5.94
N VAL A 72 -2.60 4.11 -5.28
CA VAL A 72 -3.49 3.17 -5.96
C VAL A 72 -4.92 3.53 -5.60
N THR A 73 -5.72 3.83 -6.61
CA THR A 73 -7.14 4.12 -6.44
C THR A 73 -7.92 2.87 -6.83
N PHE A 74 -8.83 2.44 -5.97
CA PHE A 74 -9.56 1.19 -6.17
C PHE A 74 -11.00 1.34 -5.72
N ARG A 75 -11.83 0.41 -6.15
CA ARG A 75 -13.27 0.44 -5.84
C ARG A 75 -13.63 -0.68 -4.88
N VAL A 76 -14.39 -0.31 -3.86
CA VAL A 76 -15.02 -1.26 -2.95
C VAL A 76 -16.47 -1.40 -3.37
N GLY A 77 -16.87 -2.61 -3.74
CA GLY A 77 -18.19 -2.87 -4.33
C GLY A 77 -19.21 -3.49 -3.41
N GLY A 78 -18.84 -3.91 -2.22
CA GLY A 78 -19.76 -4.57 -1.33
C GLY A 78 -19.09 -5.18 -0.12
N ALA A 79 -19.76 -6.12 0.52
CA ALA A 79 -19.23 -6.82 1.68
C ALA A 79 -18.03 -7.68 1.30
N GLY A 80 -17.10 -7.85 2.23
CA GLY A 80 -15.93 -8.69 2.06
C GLY A 80 -14.65 -7.89 2.17
N LYS A 81 -13.55 -8.63 2.26
CA LYS A 81 -12.24 -8.03 2.37
C LYS A 81 -11.71 -7.67 0.99
N VAL A 82 -10.99 -6.56 0.94
CA VAL A 82 -10.31 -6.11 -0.26
C VAL A 82 -8.82 -6.24 -0.02
N HIS A 83 -8.13 -6.87 -0.95
CA HIS A 83 -6.69 -7.02 -0.90
C HIS A 83 -6.06 -6.33 -2.11
N VAL A 84 -5.16 -5.38 -1.84
CA VAL A 84 -4.48 -4.59 -2.87
C VAL A 84 -2.98 -4.83 -2.73
N PRO A 85 -2.45 -5.87 -3.39
CA PRO A 85 -1.01 -6.15 -3.34
C PRO A 85 -0.23 -5.11 -4.13
N LEU A 86 0.96 -4.79 -3.64
CA LEU A 86 1.90 -3.94 -4.36
C LEU A 86 3.22 -4.69 -4.53
N LEU A 87 3.65 -4.84 -5.78
CA LEU A 87 4.96 -5.38 -6.11
C LEU A 87 5.85 -4.19 -6.44
N LEU A 88 6.89 -4.00 -5.65
CA LEU A 88 7.66 -2.77 -5.63
C LEU A 88 9.11 -3.00 -6.03
N SER A 89 9.60 -2.16 -6.93
CA SER A 89 11.02 -2.07 -7.30
C SER A 89 11.40 -0.60 -7.32
N PRO A 90 12.69 -0.26 -7.30
CA PRO A 90 13.09 1.15 -7.29
C PRO A 90 12.58 1.96 -8.49
N PHE A 91 12.43 1.34 -9.66
CA PHE A 91 12.07 2.04 -10.88
C PHE A 91 10.80 1.50 -11.55
N SER A 92 10.05 0.64 -10.86
CA SER A 92 8.78 0.13 -11.37
C SER A 92 7.94 -0.40 -10.23
N TYR A 93 6.64 -0.51 -10.48
CA TYR A 93 5.76 -1.20 -9.55
C TYR A 93 4.57 -1.75 -10.32
N SER A 94 3.90 -2.71 -9.72
CA SER A 94 2.65 -3.21 -10.25
C SER A 94 1.71 -3.54 -9.10
N THR A 95 0.44 -3.54 -9.39
CA THR A 95 -0.60 -3.85 -8.41
C THR A 95 -1.70 -4.65 -9.11
N TYR A 96 -2.46 -5.40 -8.32
CA TYR A 96 -3.58 -6.16 -8.85
C TYR A 96 -4.59 -6.37 -7.73
N ARG A 97 -5.76 -6.89 -8.09
CA ARG A 97 -6.74 -7.23 -7.07
C ARG A 97 -6.40 -8.61 -6.52
N GLY A 98 -6.00 -8.66 -5.24
CA GLY A 98 -5.74 -9.92 -4.56
C GLY A 98 -7.03 -10.67 -4.25
N SER A 99 -6.92 -11.97 -4.13
CA SER A 99 -8.05 -12.82 -3.78
C SER A 99 -8.22 -12.99 -2.27
#